data_7dd76dc11bc00c08205e8333ae2bd35c
#
_entry.id   7dd76dc11bc00c08205e8333ae2bd35c
#
_cell.length_a   1.000
_cell.length_b   1.000
_cell.length_c   1.000
_cell.angle_alpha   90.00
_cell.angle_beta   90.00
_cell.angle_gamma   90.00
#
_symmetry.space_group_name_H-M   'P 1'
#
loop_
_entity.id
_entity.type
_entity.pdbx_description
1 polymer ?
#
loop_
_entity_poly.entity_id
_entity_poly.type
_entity_poly.pdbx_seq_one_letter_code
_entity_poly.pdbx_strand_id
1 'polypeptide(L)'
;MSVFSLINNTKGAALPAASNALSIPISFTHAMITGQTGCGKTTSAILPAMDERIKVGHGMLVFDYKGVEHKKVKFLAKKHGRLKDVVMINVPWGNKINIMDDASESLLMNFFQKTFGTKRDPFWGNLAANIATKSLSTMKAICDLTEQGFCTPYIENRAKDIKPSFANLCKSTQQLGDFKKFYALVKLVDDHVKSDTAFAKGISKRRHLANSLNEKIWALGEFNEKSENFIQAFKEYEGVRNDEESQKARLFSNYTFMLFALQSIADDEMLNYHGNSISKLLNEGKIVVVNSQGLKDSAVELMLNSTLSNMAQRIANEEKVPVSIFIDEAQRVLNPSTDLHADVLREARVELILAFQNEDVLKSSLGSDSRYKELVGNLTNQYFFKNSVRQYASGEDKDFSKLKNFEYYHDGKIYKASPIFIDENDLLKAELSYQKELGIGSSFTNVALGDNEILVYNEQLFKRRSLLIKQDIVTKKKSEVPVLNQKLDALLKKLNALVQEANEANEANEANDEDEELWRGVL
;
A
#
# COMPACT_ATOMS: atom_id res chain seq x y z
N MET A 1 -19.12 -33.68 -7.62
CA MET A 1 -19.26 -32.64 -8.66
C MET A 1 -19.16 -31.29 -7.97
N SER A 2 -18.12 -30.57 -8.28
CA SER A 2 -17.80 -29.28 -7.65
C SER A 2 -18.81 -28.20 -8.08
N VAL A 3 -19.19 -27.32 -7.17
CA VAL A 3 -20.06 -26.13 -7.42
C VAL A 3 -19.54 -25.28 -8.59
N PHE A 4 -18.27 -25.41 -8.94
CA PHE A 4 -17.60 -24.73 -10.05
C PHE A 4 -18.04 -25.18 -11.46
N SER A 5 -18.64 -26.35 -11.62
CA SER A 5 -19.11 -26.82 -12.93
C SER A 5 -20.40 -26.15 -13.41
N LEU A 6 -21.12 -25.49 -12.52
CA LEU A 6 -22.38 -24.78 -12.82
C LEU A 6 -22.24 -23.36 -13.33
N ILE A 7 -21.04 -22.77 -13.19
CA ILE A 7 -20.81 -21.36 -13.55
C ILE A 7 -20.37 -21.18 -15.02
N ASN A 8 -19.97 -22.25 -15.69
CA ASN A 8 -19.41 -22.17 -17.06
C ASN A 8 -20.44 -22.10 -18.20
N ASN A 9 -21.73 -22.09 -17.92
CA ASN A 9 -22.78 -22.16 -18.96
C ASN A 9 -23.81 -21.01 -18.95
N THR A 10 -23.53 -19.86 -18.36
CA THR A 10 -24.43 -18.71 -18.49
C THR A 10 -23.95 -17.76 -19.60
N LYS A 11 -24.25 -18.13 -20.85
CA LYS A 11 -24.53 -17.16 -21.90
C LYS A 11 -25.72 -16.31 -21.42
N GLY A 12 -25.47 -15.00 -21.19
CA GLY A 12 -26.43 -13.92 -21.24
C GLY A 12 -27.87 -14.19 -20.76
N ALA A 13 -28.06 -14.80 -19.60
CA ALA A 13 -29.39 -14.82 -19.00
C ALA A 13 -29.62 -13.48 -18.29
N ALA A 14 -30.46 -12.66 -18.88
CA ALA A 14 -31.06 -11.53 -18.18
C ALA A 14 -31.76 -12.05 -16.93
N LEU A 15 -31.31 -11.62 -15.75
CA LEU A 15 -31.97 -11.90 -14.48
C LEU A 15 -33.41 -11.35 -14.53
N PRO A 16 -34.38 -12.05 -13.92
CA PRO A 16 -35.77 -11.62 -13.97
C PRO A 16 -35.96 -10.26 -13.35
N ALA A 17 -36.70 -9.39 -14.01
CA ALA A 17 -37.05 -8.04 -13.61
C ALA A 17 -37.92 -8.03 -12.35
N ALA A 18 -37.32 -8.21 -11.17
CA ALA A 18 -38.00 -8.15 -9.88
C ALA A 18 -37.28 -7.35 -8.80
N SER A 19 -36.21 -6.63 -9.13
CA SER A 19 -35.72 -5.55 -8.27
C SER A 19 -35.20 -4.40 -9.13
N ASN A 20 -35.65 -3.18 -8.83
CA ASN A 20 -35.10 -1.96 -9.42
C ASN A 20 -33.69 -1.63 -8.92
N ALA A 21 -32.92 -2.64 -8.48
CA ALA A 21 -31.53 -2.45 -8.11
C ALA A 21 -30.68 -2.27 -9.36
N LEU A 22 -29.75 -1.35 -9.33
CA LEU A 22 -28.74 -1.23 -10.37
C LEU A 22 -27.86 -2.48 -10.30
N SER A 23 -27.83 -3.26 -11.37
CA SER A 23 -26.97 -4.43 -11.49
C SER A 23 -25.83 -4.12 -12.46
N ILE A 24 -24.60 -4.23 -11.98
CA ILE A 24 -23.39 -4.17 -12.80
C ILE A 24 -23.08 -5.60 -13.25
N PRO A 25 -23.01 -5.90 -14.56
CA PRO A 25 -22.81 -7.26 -15.05
C PRO A 25 -21.55 -7.93 -14.46
N ILE A 26 -21.70 -9.18 -14.01
CA ILE A 26 -20.59 -10.02 -13.53
C ILE A 26 -19.93 -10.69 -14.76
N SER A 27 -19.33 -9.91 -15.62
CA SER A 27 -18.72 -10.40 -16.87
C SER A 27 -17.24 -9.99 -17.00
N PHE A 28 -16.66 -9.49 -15.90
CA PHE A 28 -15.31 -8.91 -15.86
C PHE A 28 -15.12 -7.76 -16.87
N THR A 29 -16.22 -7.17 -17.33
CA THR A 29 -16.22 -5.88 -18.02
C THR A 29 -16.22 -4.80 -16.95
N HIS A 30 -15.25 -3.92 -17.03
CA HIS A 30 -15.04 -2.90 -16.02
C HIS A 30 -16.20 -1.88 -16.01
N ALA A 31 -16.39 -1.22 -14.87
CA ALA A 31 -17.46 -0.24 -14.70
C ALA A 31 -16.96 1.09 -14.15
N MET A 32 -17.52 2.18 -14.64
CA MET A 32 -17.38 3.50 -14.03
C MET A 32 -18.73 4.03 -13.54
N ILE A 33 -18.68 4.70 -12.39
CA ILE A 33 -19.82 5.31 -11.74
C ILE A 33 -19.47 6.76 -11.44
N THR A 34 -20.15 7.70 -12.09
CA THR A 34 -19.87 9.12 -11.88
C THR A 34 -21.07 9.86 -11.32
N GLY A 35 -20.83 10.96 -10.59
CA GLY A 35 -21.87 11.80 -10.04
C GLY A 35 -21.40 12.57 -8.81
N GLN A 36 -22.09 13.66 -8.49
CA GLN A 36 -21.75 14.50 -7.35
C GLN A 36 -21.93 13.78 -6.01
N THR A 37 -21.36 14.34 -4.95
CA THR A 37 -21.49 13.80 -3.59
C THR A 37 -22.98 13.81 -3.17
N GLY A 38 -23.44 12.73 -2.54
CA GLY A 38 -24.81 12.60 -2.04
C GLY A 38 -25.86 12.20 -3.09
N CYS A 39 -25.50 11.98 -4.37
CA CYS A 39 -26.45 11.55 -5.39
C CYS A 39 -26.83 10.06 -5.31
N GLY A 40 -26.18 9.27 -4.45
CA GLY A 40 -26.52 7.86 -4.21
C GLY A 40 -25.59 6.84 -4.86
N LYS A 41 -24.42 7.20 -5.41
CA LYS A 41 -23.46 6.26 -6.04
C LYS A 41 -23.16 5.05 -5.18
N THR A 42 -22.70 5.29 -3.95
CA THR A 42 -22.29 4.22 -3.04
C THR A 42 -23.46 3.31 -2.69
N THR A 43 -24.61 3.88 -2.30
CA THR A 43 -25.77 3.11 -1.84
C THR A 43 -26.51 2.39 -2.96
N SER A 44 -26.49 2.92 -4.19
CA SER A 44 -27.29 2.42 -5.30
C SER A 44 -26.52 1.64 -6.35
N ALA A 45 -25.19 1.76 -6.40
CA ALA A 45 -24.36 1.08 -7.39
C ALA A 45 -23.27 0.24 -6.72
N ILE A 46 -22.46 0.84 -5.84
CA ILE A 46 -21.31 0.15 -5.25
C ILE A 46 -21.76 -0.95 -4.28
N LEU A 47 -22.64 -0.64 -3.32
CA LEU A 47 -23.08 -1.63 -2.33
C LEU A 47 -23.84 -2.80 -2.96
N PRO A 48 -24.81 -2.60 -3.91
CA PRO A 48 -25.41 -3.70 -4.62
C PRO A 48 -24.41 -4.56 -5.38
N ALA A 49 -23.43 -3.94 -6.05
CA ALA A 49 -22.39 -4.66 -6.76
C ALA A 49 -21.50 -5.48 -5.80
N MET A 50 -21.12 -4.93 -4.66
CA MET A 50 -20.39 -5.66 -3.62
C MET A 50 -21.21 -6.84 -3.07
N ASP A 51 -22.49 -6.63 -2.79
CA ASP A 51 -23.41 -7.66 -2.27
C ASP A 51 -23.46 -8.87 -3.21
N GLU A 52 -23.64 -8.62 -4.52
CA GLU A 52 -23.64 -9.68 -5.53
C GLU A 52 -22.31 -10.44 -5.60
N ARG A 53 -21.18 -9.75 -5.60
CA ARG A 53 -19.84 -10.35 -5.72
C ARG A 53 -19.48 -11.16 -4.47
N ILE A 54 -19.82 -10.65 -3.30
CA ILE A 54 -19.63 -11.39 -2.04
C ILE A 54 -20.47 -12.67 -2.06
N LYS A 55 -21.73 -12.59 -2.51
CA LYS A 55 -22.64 -13.72 -2.61
C LYS A 55 -22.11 -14.82 -3.53
N VAL A 56 -21.52 -14.47 -4.66
CA VAL A 56 -21.00 -15.46 -5.64
C VAL A 56 -19.54 -15.87 -5.40
N GLY A 57 -18.92 -15.41 -4.32
CA GLY A 57 -17.62 -15.91 -3.88
C GLY A 57 -16.41 -15.23 -4.48
N HIS A 58 -16.54 -14.02 -5.05
CA HIS A 58 -15.37 -13.27 -5.53
C HIS A 58 -14.39 -12.96 -4.39
N GLY A 59 -13.09 -12.99 -4.68
CA GLY A 59 -12.10 -12.22 -3.95
C GLY A 59 -12.37 -10.73 -4.20
N MET A 60 -12.14 -9.89 -3.20
CA MET A 60 -12.50 -8.48 -3.32
C MET A 60 -11.41 -7.60 -2.73
N LEU A 61 -11.07 -6.52 -3.44
CA LEU A 61 -10.22 -5.45 -2.91
C LEU A 61 -11.04 -4.16 -2.85
N VAL A 62 -11.08 -3.54 -1.69
CA VAL A 62 -11.80 -2.28 -1.45
C VAL A 62 -10.85 -1.27 -0.84
N PHE A 63 -10.71 -0.10 -1.48
CA PHE A 63 -10.00 1.04 -0.89
C PHE A 63 -11.00 1.93 -0.16
N ASP A 64 -10.90 1.93 1.17
CA ASP A 64 -11.74 2.75 2.06
C ASP A 64 -11.03 4.05 2.40
N TYR A 65 -11.24 5.07 1.58
CA TYR A 65 -10.68 6.40 1.81
C TYR A 65 -11.41 7.15 2.93
N LYS A 66 -12.70 6.88 3.12
CA LYS A 66 -13.55 7.58 4.09
C LYS A 66 -13.48 6.97 5.50
N GLY A 67 -12.92 5.77 5.66
CA GLY A 67 -12.86 5.04 6.92
C GLY A 67 -14.22 4.51 7.42
N VAL A 68 -15.20 4.36 6.52
CA VAL A 68 -16.56 3.91 6.85
C VAL A 68 -17.05 2.76 5.98
N GLU A 69 -16.45 2.53 4.82
CA GLU A 69 -16.88 1.48 3.87
C GLU A 69 -16.63 0.08 4.44
N HIS A 70 -15.57 -0.10 5.24
CA HIS A 70 -15.27 -1.36 5.90
C HIS A 70 -16.43 -1.91 6.76
N LYS A 71 -17.22 -1.03 7.39
CA LYS A 71 -18.38 -1.44 8.20
C LYS A 71 -19.45 -2.07 7.32
N LYS A 72 -19.69 -1.47 6.15
CA LYS A 72 -20.66 -1.95 5.17
C LYS A 72 -20.22 -3.26 4.55
N VAL A 73 -18.92 -3.40 4.23
CA VAL A 73 -18.34 -4.65 3.72
C VAL A 73 -18.50 -5.78 4.75
N LYS A 74 -18.23 -5.54 6.02
CA LYS A 74 -18.44 -6.53 7.10
C LYS A 74 -19.91 -6.95 7.20
N PHE A 75 -20.85 -6.00 7.09
CA PHE A 75 -22.27 -6.31 7.08
C PHE A 75 -22.65 -7.23 5.90
N LEU A 76 -22.23 -6.88 4.68
CA LEU A 76 -22.49 -7.70 3.50
C LEU A 76 -21.83 -9.07 3.58
N ALA A 77 -20.60 -9.14 4.05
CA ALA A 77 -19.89 -10.40 4.27
C ALA A 77 -20.59 -11.28 5.33
N LYS A 78 -21.09 -10.70 6.42
CA LYS A 78 -21.89 -11.42 7.43
C LYS A 78 -23.16 -11.96 6.81
N LYS A 79 -23.89 -11.17 6.03
CA LYS A 79 -25.13 -11.57 5.33
C LYS A 79 -24.94 -12.83 4.49
N HIS A 80 -23.76 -13.01 3.87
CA HIS A 80 -23.43 -14.15 3.00
C HIS A 80 -22.54 -15.20 3.66
N GLY A 81 -22.35 -15.16 4.99
CA GLY A 81 -21.55 -16.14 5.73
C GLY A 81 -20.05 -16.10 5.44
N ARG A 82 -19.55 -14.98 4.90
CA ARG A 82 -18.15 -14.79 4.51
C ARG A 82 -17.39 -13.84 5.42
N LEU A 83 -17.87 -13.61 6.63
CA LEU A 83 -17.24 -12.66 7.56
C LEU A 83 -15.78 -13.00 7.89
N LYS A 84 -15.46 -14.32 8.00
CA LYS A 84 -14.11 -14.84 8.20
C LYS A 84 -13.15 -14.61 7.00
N ASP A 85 -13.70 -14.25 5.85
CA ASP A 85 -12.91 -13.95 4.66
C ASP A 85 -12.51 -12.46 4.62
N VAL A 86 -13.07 -11.62 5.49
CA VAL A 86 -12.74 -10.19 5.56
C VAL A 86 -11.38 -10.00 6.20
N VAL A 87 -10.50 -9.32 5.47
CA VAL A 87 -9.15 -8.95 5.90
C VAL A 87 -9.05 -7.43 5.92
N MET A 88 -8.76 -6.89 7.09
CA MET A 88 -8.63 -5.44 7.28
C MET A 88 -7.16 -5.04 7.28
N ILE A 89 -6.78 -4.07 6.47
CA ILE A 89 -5.41 -3.53 6.38
C ILE A 89 -5.41 -2.09 6.85
N ASN A 90 -4.35 -1.69 7.54
CA ASN A 90 -4.16 -0.35 8.11
C ASN A 90 -5.26 0.06 9.11
N VAL A 91 -5.55 -0.84 10.04
CA VAL A 91 -6.34 -0.57 11.24
C VAL A 91 -5.64 -1.20 12.44
N PRO A 92 -5.78 -0.68 13.68
CA PRO A 92 -4.98 -1.12 14.83
C PRO A 92 -5.04 -2.62 15.15
N TRP A 93 -6.13 -3.30 14.77
CA TRP A 93 -6.35 -4.74 14.96
C TRP A 93 -6.45 -5.49 13.62
N GLY A 94 -5.95 -4.88 12.55
CA GLY A 94 -5.99 -5.44 11.21
C GLY A 94 -4.94 -6.52 10.98
N ASN A 95 -4.97 -7.04 9.78
CA ASN A 95 -3.99 -8.00 9.31
C ASN A 95 -2.70 -7.28 8.91
N LYS A 96 -1.58 -7.86 9.31
CA LYS A 96 -0.28 -7.40 8.86
C LYS A 96 0.01 -7.94 7.46
N ILE A 97 0.53 -7.09 6.60
CA ILE A 97 0.96 -7.43 5.24
C ILE A 97 2.38 -6.91 4.98
N ASN A 98 2.99 -7.39 3.94
CA ASN A 98 4.15 -6.73 3.36
C ASN A 98 3.78 -6.14 2.01
N ILE A 99 3.77 -4.83 1.90
CA ILE A 99 3.41 -4.13 0.65
C ILE A 99 4.43 -4.38 -0.47
N MET A 100 5.59 -4.92 -0.15
CA MET A 100 6.62 -5.26 -1.11
C MET A 100 6.49 -6.66 -1.71
N ASP A 101 5.80 -7.60 -1.02
CA ASP A 101 5.73 -9.00 -1.47
C ASP A 101 5.09 -9.13 -2.87
N ASP A 102 4.21 -8.20 -3.22
CA ASP A 102 3.59 -8.11 -4.54
C ASP A 102 4.38 -7.27 -5.56
N ALA A 103 5.39 -6.51 -5.14
CA ALA A 103 6.05 -5.57 -6.01
C ALA A 103 7.17 -6.24 -6.83
N SER A 104 7.13 -6.05 -8.15
CA SER A 104 8.24 -6.40 -9.03
C SER A 104 9.42 -5.43 -8.87
N GLU A 105 10.61 -5.83 -9.30
CA GLU A 105 11.80 -4.98 -9.25
C GLU A 105 11.61 -3.67 -10.04
N SER A 106 10.92 -3.72 -11.17
CA SER A 106 10.61 -2.53 -11.96
C SER A 106 9.65 -1.58 -11.25
N LEU A 107 8.63 -2.10 -10.57
CA LEU A 107 7.71 -1.28 -9.78
C LEU A 107 8.43 -0.65 -8.58
N LEU A 108 9.31 -1.39 -7.90
CA LEU A 108 10.13 -0.86 -6.82
C LEU A 108 11.07 0.24 -7.30
N MET A 109 11.74 0.03 -8.45
CA MET A 109 12.60 1.04 -9.05
C MET A 109 11.83 2.33 -9.34
N ASN A 110 10.66 2.24 -9.99
CA ASN A 110 9.81 3.39 -10.28
C ASN A 110 9.34 4.09 -9.00
N PHE A 111 8.94 3.32 -7.99
CA PHE A 111 8.56 3.83 -6.68
C PHE A 111 9.69 4.61 -6.01
N PHE A 112 10.91 4.06 -5.98
CA PHE A 112 12.07 4.73 -5.41
C PHE A 112 12.51 5.94 -6.21
N GLN A 113 12.53 5.86 -7.54
CA GLN A 113 12.86 7.00 -8.39
C GLN A 113 11.90 8.18 -8.15
N LYS A 114 10.61 7.90 -7.98
CA LYS A 114 9.62 8.91 -7.66
C LYS A 114 9.78 9.46 -6.24
N THR A 115 10.05 8.59 -5.28
CA THR A 115 10.18 8.95 -3.85
C THR A 115 11.48 9.71 -3.58
N PHE A 116 12.58 9.31 -4.21
CA PHE A 116 13.91 9.90 -4.04
C PHE A 116 14.24 10.98 -5.07
N GLY A 117 13.44 11.07 -6.15
CA GLY A 117 13.68 11.99 -7.24
C GLY A 117 13.66 13.44 -6.79
N THR A 118 14.75 14.16 -7.04
CA THR A 118 14.80 15.61 -6.94
C THR A 118 14.82 16.19 -8.35
N LYS A 119 13.95 17.20 -8.60
CA LYS A 119 13.91 17.88 -9.92
C LYS A 119 15.24 18.57 -10.26
N ARG A 120 16.10 18.85 -9.26
CA ARG A 120 17.35 19.60 -9.43
C ARG A 120 18.55 18.71 -9.75
N ASP A 121 18.59 17.49 -9.19
CA ASP A 121 19.69 16.55 -9.43
C ASP A 121 19.17 15.10 -9.43
N PRO A 122 18.77 14.58 -10.60
CA PRO A 122 18.23 13.23 -10.72
C PRO A 122 19.29 12.12 -10.51
N PHE A 123 20.59 12.43 -10.61
CA PHE A 123 21.65 11.45 -10.49
C PHE A 123 21.64 10.73 -9.13
N TRP A 124 21.63 11.51 -8.04
CA TRP A 124 21.64 10.95 -6.69
C TRP A 124 20.37 10.17 -6.37
N GLY A 125 19.21 10.67 -6.82
CA GLY A 125 17.93 9.98 -6.68
C GLY A 125 17.92 8.63 -7.40
N ASN A 126 18.42 8.58 -8.64
CA ASN A 126 18.52 7.36 -9.42
C ASN A 126 19.52 6.36 -8.82
N LEU A 127 20.67 6.83 -8.34
CA LEU A 127 21.66 5.97 -7.66
C LEU A 127 21.08 5.36 -6.39
N ALA A 128 20.42 6.17 -5.54
CA ALA A 128 19.76 5.69 -4.33
C ALA A 128 18.64 4.70 -4.65
N ALA A 129 17.82 4.97 -5.67
CA ALA A 129 16.76 4.08 -6.13
C ALA A 129 17.33 2.72 -6.60
N ASN A 130 18.42 2.75 -7.36
CA ASN A 130 19.07 1.53 -7.81
C ASN A 130 19.58 0.68 -6.63
N ILE A 131 20.29 1.29 -5.68
CA ILE A 131 20.81 0.60 -4.50
C ILE A 131 19.67 0.03 -3.65
N ALA A 132 18.62 0.82 -3.38
CA ALA A 132 17.46 0.38 -2.62
C ALA A 132 16.77 -0.82 -3.30
N THR A 133 16.52 -0.72 -4.60
CA THR A 133 15.89 -1.79 -5.39
C THR A 133 16.73 -3.06 -5.38
N LYS A 134 18.03 -2.96 -5.67
CA LYS A 134 18.93 -4.12 -5.69
C LYS A 134 19.08 -4.74 -4.30
N SER A 135 19.11 -3.93 -3.25
CA SER A 135 19.14 -4.44 -1.86
C SER A 135 17.90 -5.28 -1.55
N LEU A 136 16.71 -4.79 -1.89
CA LEU A 136 15.47 -5.50 -1.64
C LEU A 136 15.32 -6.76 -2.48
N SER A 137 15.65 -6.70 -3.78
CA SER A 137 15.63 -7.86 -4.66
C SER A 137 16.58 -8.95 -4.17
N THR A 138 17.74 -8.56 -3.66
CA THR A 138 18.72 -9.50 -3.09
C THR A 138 18.24 -10.08 -1.75
N MET A 139 17.62 -9.27 -0.89
CA MET A 139 16.99 -9.77 0.35
C MET A 139 15.93 -10.83 0.03
N LYS A 140 15.08 -10.57 -0.97
CA LYS A 140 14.06 -11.53 -1.42
C LYS A 140 14.70 -12.82 -1.92
N ALA A 141 15.69 -12.72 -2.80
CA ALA A 141 16.37 -13.88 -3.35
C ALA A 141 17.09 -14.73 -2.25
N ILE A 142 17.66 -14.10 -1.22
CA ILE A 142 18.24 -14.83 -0.07
C ILE A 142 17.14 -15.56 0.71
N CYS A 143 15.97 -14.93 0.92
CA CYS A 143 14.86 -15.57 1.60
C CYS A 143 14.34 -16.77 0.80
N ASP A 144 14.15 -16.63 -0.51
CA ASP A 144 13.70 -17.72 -1.39
C ASP A 144 14.69 -18.88 -1.37
N LEU A 145 16.00 -18.63 -1.40
CA LEU A 145 17.04 -19.65 -1.23
C LEU A 145 16.93 -20.36 0.12
N THR A 146 16.72 -19.60 1.18
CA THR A 146 16.62 -20.14 2.54
C THR A 146 15.39 -21.04 2.67
N GLU A 147 14.24 -20.58 2.17
CA GLU A 147 13.00 -21.35 2.17
C GLU A 147 13.08 -22.63 1.35
N GLN A 148 13.88 -22.62 0.29
CA GLN A 148 14.17 -23.82 -0.52
C GLN A 148 15.22 -24.75 0.09
N GLY A 149 15.78 -24.41 1.26
CA GLY A 149 16.74 -25.25 1.99
C GLY A 149 18.14 -25.30 1.37
N PHE A 150 18.58 -24.23 0.71
CA PHE A 150 19.92 -24.13 0.12
C PHE A 150 20.95 -23.55 1.06
N CYS A 151 20.54 -23.01 2.18
CA CYS A 151 21.41 -22.30 3.09
C CYS A 151 21.82 -23.20 4.28
N THR A 152 23.00 -22.93 4.85
CA THR A 152 23.39 -23.53 6.12
C THR A 152 22.57 -22.91 7.26
N PRO A 153 22.39 -23.60 8.41
CA PRO A 153 21.72 -23.05 9.59
C PRO A 153 22.29 -21.70 10.05
N TYR A 154 23.57 -21.46 9.82
CA TYR A 154 24.22 -20.18 10.11
C TYR A 154 23.71 -19.05 9.20
N ILE A 155 23.60 -19.30 7.89
CA ILE A 155 23.06 -18.35 6.91
C ILE A 155 21.56 -18.14 7.17
N GLU A 156 20.81 -19.22 7.38
CA GLU A 156 19.38 -19.18 7.69
C GLU A 156 19.07 -18.28 8.89
N ASN A 157 19.86 -18.41 9.96
CA ASN A 157 19.66 -17.61 11.15
C ASN A 157 19.90 -16.11 10.91
N ARG A 158 20.88 -15.77 10.06
CA ARG A 158 21.12 -14.37 9.65
C ARG A 158 20.11 -13.85 8.64
N ALA A 159 19.63 -14.69 7.76
CA ALA A 159 18.59 -14.33 6.77
C ALA A 159 17.25 -13.96 7.41
N LYS A 160 16.94 -14.47 8.62
CA LYS A 160 15.74 -14.07 9.37
C LYS A 160 15.66 -12.57 9.63
N ASP A 161 16.80 -11.91 9.81
CA ASP A 161 16.90 -10.49 10.15
C ASP A 161 16.81 -9.57 8.90
N ILE A 162 16.89 -10.15 7.70
CA ILE A 162 16.91 -9.40 6.43
C ILE A 162 15.72 -9.73 5.52
N LYS A 163 14.62 -10.22 6.07
CA LYS A 163 13.41 -10.44 5.26
C LYS A 163 13.04 -9.18 4.50
N PRO A 164 12.68 -9.28 3.20
CA PRO A 164 12.44 -8.11 2.37
C PRO A 164 11.28 -7.29 2.93
N SER A 165 11.56 -6.06 3.34
CA SER A 165 10.59 -5.06 3.78
C SER A 165 11.23 -3.68 3.78
N PHE A 166 10.43 -2.61 3.78
CA PHE A 166 10.98 -1.26 3.90
C PHE A 166 11.66 -1.05 5.26
N ALA A 167 11.16 -1.66 6.33
CA ALA A 167 11.78 -1.62 7.65
C ALA A 167 13.20 -2.24 7.62
N ASN A 168 13.33 -3.42 7.03
CA ASN A 168 14.63 -4.09 6.95
C ASN A 168 15.57 -3.43 5.94
N LEU A 169 15.05 -2.84 4.85
CA LEU A 169 15.85 -2.01 3.96
C LEU A 169 16.49 -0.85 4.74
N CYS A 170 15.69 -0.06 5.45
CA CYS A 170 16.20 1.04 6.25
C CYS A 170 17.19 0.54 7.31
N LYS A 171 16.84 -0.48 8.09
CA LYS A 171 17.71 -1.07 9.12
C LYS A 171 19.04 -1.54 8.56
N SER A 172 19.06 -2.18 7.40
CA SER A 172 20.27 -2.80 6.83
C SER A 172 21.12 -1.84 6.01
N THR A 173 20.58 -0.71 5.53
CA THR A 173 21.30 0.15 4.59
C THR A 173 21.39 1.62 5.02
N GLN A 174 20.67 2.05 6.06
CA GLN A 174 20.69 3.45 6.50
C GLN A 174 22.02 3.85 7.16
N GLN A 175 22.67 2.94 7.86
CA GLN A 175 23.98 3.16 8.46
C GLN A 175 25.07 2.42 7.68
N LEU A 176 26.22 3.07 7.46
CA LEU A 176 27.32 2.48 6.69
C LEU A 176 27.80 1.15 7.28
N GLY A 177 27.84 1.04 8.60
CA GLY A 177 28.25 -0.20 9.28
C GLY A 177 27.29 -1.37 8.99
N ASP A 178 26.00 -1.11 8.99
CA ASP A 178 24.97 -2.12 8.72
C ASP A 178 24.90 -2.47 7.23
N PHE A 179 25.11 -1.48 6.36
CA PHE A 179 25.21 -1.73 4.92
C PHE A 179 26.40 -2.63 4.57
N LYS A 180 27.56 -2.43 5.20
CA LYS A 180 28.73 -3.32 5.06
C LYS A 180 28.46 -4.72 5.59
N LYS A 181 27.72 -4.86 6.71
CA LYS A 181 27.30 -6.18 7.24
C LYS A 181 26.37 -6.89 6.27
N PHE A 182 25.41 -6.16 5.69
CA PHE A 182 24.51 -6.72 4.68
C PHE A 182 25.28 -7.17 3.43
N TYR A 183 26.19 -6.35 2.90
CA TYR A 183 27.07 -6.73 1.80
C TYR A 183 27.90 -7.98 2.12
N ALA A 184 28.47 -8.05 3.32
CA ALA A 184 29.23 -9.22 3.76
C ALA A 184 28.38 -10.50 3.82
N LEU A 185 27.10 -10.37 4.22
CA LEU A 185 26.16 -11.49 4.20
C LEU A 185 25.86 -11.94 2.76
N VAL A 186 25.60 -11.00 1.84
CA VAL A 186 25.39 -11.33 0.42
C VAL A 186 26.59 -12.08 -0.16
N LYS A 187 27.82 -11.61 0.12
CA LYS A 187 29.04 -12.28 -0.30
C LYS A 187 29.17 -13.68 0.29
N LEU A 188 28.84 -13.83 1.57
CA LEU A 188 28.88 -15.14 2.24
C LEU A 188 27.93 -16.15 1.58
N VAL A 189 26.73 -15.71 1.23
CA VAL A 189 25.74 -16.56 0.53
C VAL A 189 26.22 -16.87 -0.88
N ASP A 190 26.76 -15.88 -1.62
CA ASP A 190 27.32 -16.04 -2.97
C ASP A 190 28.47 -17.05 -2.98
N ASP A 191 29.40 -16.92 -2.04
CA ASP A 191 30.54 -17.85 -1.88
C ASP A 191 30.06 -19.26 -1.50
N HIS A 192 29.05 -19.38 -0.63
CA HIS A 192 28.45 -20.67 -0.27
C HIS A 192 27.82 -21.36 -1.47
N VAL A 193 27.00 -20.65 -2.22
CA VAL A 193 26.33 -21.18 -3.44
C VAL A 193 27.36 -21.59 -4.49
N LYS A 194 28.39 -20.79 -4.71
CA LYS A 194 29.48 -21.08 -5.69
C LYS A 194 30.38 -22.23 -5.25
N SER A 195 30.59 -22.42 -3.94
CA SER A 195 31.44 -23.49 -3.41
C SER A 195 30.77 -24.86 -3.40
N ASP A 196 29.44 -24.93 -3.42
CA ASP A 196 28.71 -26.19 -3.42
C ASP A 196 28.63 -26.83 -4.81
N THR A 197 29.80 -27.26 -5.29
CA THR A 197 29.94 -27.98 -6.56
C THR A 197 29.17 -29.30 -6.59
N ALA A 198 28.94 -29.94 -5.43
CA ALA A 198 28.14 -31.14 -5.32
C ALA A 198 26.65 -30.84 -5.60
N PHE A 199 26.17 -29.70 -5.15
CA PHE A 199 24.83 -29.20 -5.39
C PHE A 199 24.62 -28.89 -6.89
N ALA A 200 25.50 -28.11 -7.51
CA ALA A 200 25.43 -27.81 -8.95
C ALA A 200 25.46 -29.07 -9.83
N LYS A 201 26.29 -30.07 -9.45
CA LYS A 201 26.35 -31.39 -10.11
C LYS A 201 25.10 -32.22 -9.83
N GLY A 202 24.51 -32.12 -8.63
CA GLY A 202 23.27 -32.79 -8.25
C GLY A 202 22.06 -32.29 -9.03
N ILE A 203 21.96 -31.00 -9.27
CA ILE A 203 20.91 -30.38 -10.11
C ILE A 203 21.06 -30.84 -11.55
N SER A 204 22.28 -30.83 -12.09
CA SER A 204 22.53 -31.27 -13.48
C SER A 204 22.13 -32.72 -13.74
N LYS A 205 22.31 -33.62 -12.75
CA LYS A 205 21.93 -35.02 -12.85
C LYS A 205 20.42 -35.30 -12.62
N ARG A 206 19.73 -34.40 -11.90
CA ARG A 206 18.32 -34.59 -11.51
C ARG A 206 17.31 -33.82 -12.33
N ARG A 207 17.69 -33.36 -13.50
CA ARG A 207 16.83 -32.56 -14.44
C ARG A 207 15.46 -33.16 -14.76
N HIS A 208 15.20 -34.40 -14.35
CA HIS A 208 13.95 -35.14 -14.63
C HIS A 208 13.05 -35.32 -13.41
N LEU A 209 13.38 -34.73 -12.25
CA LEU A 209 12.56 -34.83 -11.05
C LEU A 209 11.73 -33.57 -10.85
N ALA A 210 10.44 -33.72 -11.06
CA ALA A 210 9.26 -32.97 -10.60
C ALA A 210 9.37 -31.46 -10.23
N ASN A 211 8.24 -30.76 -10.30
CA ASN A 211 8.00 -29.32 -10.09
C ASN A 211 8.79 -28.67 -8.93
N SER A 212 9.00 -29.34 -7.81
CA SER A 212 9.78 -28.83 -6.68
C SER A 212 11.27 -28.60 -6.98
N LEU A 213 11.83 -29.33 -7.95
CA LEU A 213 13.21 -29.14 -8.37
C LEU A 213 13.35 -27.94 -9.31
N ASN A 214 12.31 -27.67 -10.10
CA ASN A 214 12.27 -26.49 -10.96
C ASN A 214 12.23 -25.20 -10.14
N GLU A 215 11.44 -25.17 -9.06
CA GLU A 215 11.38 -24.02 -8.13
C GLU A 215 12.74 -23.77 -7.47
N LYS A 216 13.43 -24.85 -7.07
CA LYS A 216 14.78 -24.76 -6.50
C LYS A 216 15.81 -24.21 -7.50
N ILE A 217 15.79 -24.73 -8.73
CA ILE A 217 16.70 -24.27 -9.79
C ILE A 217 16.43 -22.79 -10.13
N TRP A 218 15.16 -22.42 -10.14
CA TRP A 218 14.74 -21.05 -10.38
C TRP A 218 15.24 -20.11 -9.26
N ALA A 219 15.02 -20.43 -7.99
CA ALA A 219 15.49 -19.65 -6.84
C ALA A 219 17.00 -19.45 -6.86
N LEU A 220 17.76 -20.48 -7.24
CA LEU A 220 19.22 -20.39 -7.37
C LEU A 220 19.63 -19.45 -8.52
N GLY A 221 19.00 -19.58 -9.67
CA GLY A 221 19.27 -18.74 -10.83
C GLY A 221 18.96 -17.27 -10.54
N GLU A 222 17.82 -17.02 -9.91
CA GLU A 222 17.39 -15.69 -9.49
C GLU A 222 18.36 -15.09 -8.46
N PHE A 223 18.77 -15.86 -7.44
CA PHE A 223 19.76 -15.39 -6.49
C PHE A 223 21.10 -15.00 -7.16
N ASN A 224 21.63 -15.83 -8.05
CA ASN A 224 22.90 -15.53 -8.75
C ASN A 224 22.79 -14.21 -9.53
N GLU A 225 21.69 -14.00 -10.24
CA GLU A 225 21.46 -12.75 -10.97
C GLU A 225 21.36 -11.55 -10.01
N LYS A 226 20.56 -11.67 -8.94
CA LYS A 226 20.33 -10.56 -8.02
C LYS A 226 21.56 -10.23 -7.20
N SER A 227 22.31 -11.24 -6.74
CA SER A 227 23.56 -11.04 -5.99
C SER A 227 24.64 -10.35 -6.85
N GLU A 228 24.81 -10.75 -8.12
CA GLU A 228 25.73 -10.09 -9.04
C GLU A 228 25.34 -8.64 -9.28
N ASN A 229 24.07 -8.37 -9.55
CA ASN A 229 23.54 -7.02 -9.75
C ASN A 229 23.73 -6.13 -8.50
N PHE A 230 23.50 -6.67 -7.30
CA PHE A 230 23.71 -5.94 -6.05
C PHE A 230 25.19 -5.65 -5.80
N ILE A 231 26.06 -6.65 -5.99
CA ILE A 231 27.51 -6.50 -5.84
C ILE A 231 28.03 -5.44 -6.81
N GLN A 232 27.55 -5.45 -8.05
CA GLN A 232 27.91 -4.45 -9.04
C GLN A 232 27.44 -3.04 -8.63
N ALA A 233 26.18 -2.89 -8.24
CA ALA A 233 25.62 -1.62 -7.77
C ALA A 233 26.36 -1.10 -6.51
N PHE A 234 26.77 -2.00 -5.62
CA PHE A 234 27.57 -1.63 -4.45
C PHE A 234 28.96 -1.17 -4.84
N LYS A 235 29.62 -1.83 -5.79
CA LYS A 235 30.94 -1.41 -6.31
C LYS A 235 30.87 -0.06 -7.01
N GLU A 236 29.83 0.19 -7.80
CA GLU A 236 29.60 1.48 -8.44
C GLU A 236 29.41 2.58 -7.39
N TYR A 237 28.61 2.29 -6.37
CA TYR A 237 28.45 3.16 -5.20
C TYR A 237 29.77 3.40 -4.47
N GLU A 238 30.61 2.37 -4.25
CA GLU A 238 31.95 2.52 -3.66
C GLU A 238 32.95 3.18 -4.62
N GLY A 239 32.88 2.91 -5.92
CA GLY A 239 33.75 3.49 -6.95
C GLY A 239 33.62 5.00 -7.05
N VAL A 240 32.38 5.52 -6.99
CA VAL A 240 32.13 6.98 -6.88
C VAL A 240 32.75 7.58 -5.59
N ARG A 241 33.12 6.72 -4.61
CA ARG A 241 33.71 7.12 -3.33
C ARG A 241 35.22 7.29 -3.36
N ASN A 242 35.92 6.86 -4.39
CA ASN A 242 37.39 6.84 -4.40
C ASN A 242 38.04 8.22 -4.54
N ASP A 243 37.28 9.26 -4.88
CA ASP A 243 37.76 10.63 -4.91
C ASP A 243 37.36 11.36 -3.61
N GLU A 244 38.34 11.51 -2.70
CA GLU A 244 38.32 12.28 -1.44
C GLU A 244 37.29 11.88 -0.36
N GLU A 245 37.73 11.82 0.93
CA GLU A 245 36.90 11.45 2.11
C GLU A 245 35.65 12.31 2.29
N SER A 246 35.67 13.57 1.86
CA SER A 246 34.53 14.48 1.93
C SER A 246 33.38 14.11 0.96
N GLN A 247 33.73 13.58 -0.22
CA GLN A 247 32.72 13.12 -1.18
C GLN A 247 32.08 11.80 -0.73
N LYS A 248 32.84 10.93 -0.07
CA LYS A 248 32.36 9.66 0.51
C LYS A 248 31.26 9.89 1.55
N ALA A 249 31.50 10.82 2.47
CA ALA A 249 30.54 11.19 3.50
C ALA A 249 29.26 11.82 2.88
N ARG A 250 29.42 12.61 1.83
CA ARG A 250 28.33 13.29 1.13
C ARG A 250 27.40 12.32 0.40
N LEU A 251 27.94 11.30 -0.24
CA LEU A 251 27.19 10.25 -0.92
C LEU A 251 26.33 9.45 0.04
N PHE A 252 26.96 8.95 1.10
CA PHE A 252 26.25 8.18 2.11
C PHE A 252 25.19 9.03 2.82
N SER A 253 25.51 10.28 3.13
CA SER A 253 24.58 11.23 3.72
C SER A 253 23.37 11.47 2.81
N ASN A 254 23.57 11.63 1.49
CA ASN A 254 22.48 11.80 0.53
C ASN A 254 21.60 10.54 0.46
N TYR A 255 22.18 9.36 0.39
CA TYR A 255 21.43 8.10 0.39
C TYR A 255 20.60 7.93 1.68
N THR A 256 21.23 8.14 2.83
CA THR A 256 20.55 8.11 4.13
C THR A 256 19.41 9.12 4.20
N PHE A 257 19.64 10.34 3.71
CA PHE A 257 18.60 11.38 3.68
C PHE A 257 17.41 10.96 2.80
N MET A 258 17.65 10.33 1.67
CA MET A 258 16.59 9.82 0.80
C MET A 258 15.80 8.69 1.46
N LEU A 259 16.45 7.80 2.22
CA LEU A 259 15.77 6.75 2.98
C LEU A 259 14.82 7.30 4.05
N PHE A 260 15.05 8.50 4.60
CA PHE A 260 14.09 9.14 5.51
C PHE A 260 12.71 9.38 4.87
N ALA A 261 12.65 9.51 3.54
CA ALA A 261 11.36 9.60 2.86
C ALA A 261 10.49 8.34 3.01
N LEU A 262 11.12 7.20 3.31
CA LEU A 262 10.46 5.91 3.54
C LEU A 262 10.13 5.67 5.01
N GLN A 263 10.66 6.47 5.95
CA GLN A 263 10.61 6.18 7.38
C GLN A 263 9.20 5.90 7.89
N SER A 264 8.22 6.68 7.45
CA SER A 264 6.82 6.48 7.89
C SER A 264 6.20 5.16 7.40
N ILE A 265 6.69 4.60 6.29
CA ILE A 265 6.26 3.28 5.79
C ILE A 265 7.07 2.20 6.50
N ALA A 266 8.36 2.44 6.71
CA ALA A 266 9.28 1.52 7.37
C ALA A 266 8.91 1.30 8.86
N ASP A 267 8.45 2.33 9.54
CA ASP A 267 8.05 2.27 10.96
C ASP A 267 6.67 1.62 11.18
N ASP A 268 5.89 1.41 10.11
CA ASP A 268 4.57 0.80 10.21
C ASP A 268 4.69 -0.74 10.17
N GLU A 269 4.63 -1.36 11.34
CA GLU A 269 4.66 -2.83 11.46
C GLU A 269 3.54 -3.55 10.71
N MET A 270 2.42 -2.87 10.43
CA MET A 270 1.28 -3.46 9.71
C MET A 270 1.59 -3.65 8.22
N LEU A 271 2.54 -2.89 7.66
CA LEU A 271 2.90 -2.87 6.26
C LEU A 271 4.22 -3.60 5.93
N ASN A 272 4.92 -4.11 6.95
CA ASN A 272 6.25 -4.72 6.82
C ASN A 272 6.29 -6.19 7.28
N TYR A 273 5.16 -6.89 7.25
CA TYR A 273 5.04 -8.28 7.69
C TYR A 273 5.20 -9.25 6.52
N HIS A 274 6.36 -9.89 6.43
CA HIS A 274 6.69 -10.82 5.34
C HIS A 274 5.78 -12.08 5.32
N GLY A 275 5.44 -12.53 4.13
CA GLY A 275 4.70 -13.76 3.85
C GLY A 275 3.19 -13.59 3.69
N ASN A 276 2.71 -12.35 3.69
CA ASN A 276 1.30 -12.06 3.46
C ASN A 276 1.16 -10.84 2.54
N SER A 277 0.52 -11.03 1.40
CA SER A 277 0.32 -9.99 0.39
C SER A 277 -1.14 -9.86 -0.04
N ILE A 278 -1.49 -8.71 -0.60
CA ILE A 278 -2.85 -8.47 -1.11
C ILE A 278 -3.19 -9.45 -2.22
N SER A 279 -2.29 -9.67 -3.17
CA SER A 279 -2.51 -10.58 -4.30
C SER A 279 -2.72 -12.02 -3.85
N LYS A 280 -1.95 -12.48 -2.86
CA LYS A 280 -2.13 -13.81 -2.26
C LYS A 280 -3.51 -13.95 -1.64
N LEU A 281 -3.92 -12.98 -0.82
CA LEU A 281 -5.23 -12.98 -0.18
C LEU A 281 -6.38 -12.98 -1.20
N LEU A 282 -6.26 -12.20 -2.27
CA LEU A 282 -7.25 -12.17 -3.35
C LEU A 282 -7.33 -13.52 -4.09
N ASN A 283 -6.21 -14.18 -4.32
CA ASN A 283 -6.16 -15.51 -4.93
C ASN A 283 -6.81 -16.60 -4.03
N GLU A 284 -6.80 -16.40 -2.72
CA GLU A 284 -7.51 -17.23 -1.75
C GLU A 284 -9.01 -16.87 -1.65
N GLY A 285 -9.50 -15.91 -2.41
CA GLY A 285 -10.88 -15.45 -2.38
C GLY A 285 -11.22 -14.55 -1.19
N LYS A 286 -10.23 -13.97 -0.51
CA LYS A 286 -10.47 -13.08 0.63
C LYS A 286 -11.05 -11.72 0.20
N ILE A 287 -11.73 -11.07 1.14
CA ILE A 287 -12.30 -9.73 1.00
C ILE A 287 -11.36 -8.77 1.72
N VAL A 288 -10.46 -8.16 0.97
CA VAL A 288 -9.43 -7.28 1.50
C VAL A 288 -9.95 -5.84 1.49
N VAL A 289 -9.95 -5.20 2.64
CA VAL A 289 -10.32 -3.79 2.80
C VAL A 289 -9.12 -3.01 3.30
N VAL A 290 -8.63 -2.09 2.48
CA VAL A 290 -7.50 -1.21 2.82
C VAL A 290 -8.07 0.12 3.30
N ASN A 291 -7.88 0.42 4.58
CA ASN A 291 -8.13 1.77 5.08
C ASN A 291 -7.00 2.67 4.60
N SER A 292 -7.25 3.41 3.52
CA SER A 292 -6.25 4.32 2.95
C SER A 292 -6.16 5.68 3.67
N GLN A 293 -7.02 5.92 4.66
CA GLN A 293 -6.95 7.12 5.48
C GLN A 293 -5.65 7.11 6.31
N GLY A 294 -4.86 8.16 6.17
CA GLY A 294 -3.60 8.31 6.89
C GLY A 294 -2.39 7.56 6.29
N LEU A 295 -2.59 6.74 5.26
CA LEU A 295 -1.48 6.20 4.48
C LEU A 295 -0.89 7.28 3.56
N LYS A 296 0.42 7.18 3.30
CA LYS A 296 1.03 7.98 2.24
C LYS A 296 0.49 7.56 0.87
N ASP A 297 0.24 8.53 0.01
CA ASP A 297 -0.23 8.29 -1.36
C ASP A 297 0.68 7.32 -2.12
N SER A 298 2.01 7.41 -1.90
CA SER A 298 2.98 6.50 -2.50
C SER A 298 2.84 5.04 -2.04
N ALA A 299 2.43 4.80 -0.79
CA ALA A 299 2.17 3.44 -0.30
C ALA A 299 0.90 2.87 -0.92
N VAL A 300 -0.17 3.68 -1.01
CA VAL A 300 -1.44 3.28 -1.66
C VAL A 300 -1.20 2.98 -3.14
N GLU A 301 -0.43 3.83 -3.82
CA GLU A 301 -0.02 3.63 -5.21
C GLU A 301 0.75 2.32 -5.41
N LEU A 302 1.74 2.05 -4.56
CA LEU A 302 2.52 0.81 -4.64
C LEU A 302 1.63 -0.42 -4.42
N MET A 303 0.75 -0.39 -3.41
CA MET A 303 -0.20 -1.48 -3.17
C MET A 303 -1.10 -1.73 -4.38
N LEU A 304 -1.67 -0.67 -4.96
CA LEU A 304 -2.57 -0.79 -6.10
C LEU A 304 -1.83 -1.31 -7.33
N ASN A 305 -0.73 -0.66 -7.73
CA ASN A 305 0.02 -1.03 -8.93
C ASN A 305 0.60 -2.45 -8.83
N SER A 306 1.15 -2.84 -7.68
CA SER A 306 1.68 -4.18 -7.49
C SER A 306 0.57 -5.24 -7.51
N THR A 307 -0.56 -4.98 -6.87
CA THR A 307 -1.71 -5.89 -6.92
C THR A 307 -2.24 -6.05 -8.34
N LEU A 308 -2.44 -4.96 -9.08
CA LEU A 308 -2.95 -5.01 -10.46
C LEU A 308 -1.99 -5.73 -11.40
N SER A 309 -0.68 -5.46 -11.29
CA SER A 309 0.35 -6.15 -12.08
C SER A 309 0.35 -7.66 -11.82
N ASN A 310 0.28 -8.08 -10.55
CA ASN A 310 0.19 -9.51 -10.21
C ASN A 310 -1.13 -10.14 -10.67
N MET A 311 -2.23 -9.41 -10.56
CA MET A 311 -3.53 -9.90 -11.03
C MET A 311 -3.53 -10.07 -12.55
N ALA A 312 -2.92 -9.17 -13.31
CA ALA A 312 -2.77 -9.26 -14.76
C ALA A 312 -1.96 -10.53 -15.18
N GLN A 313 -0.94 -10.90 -14.41
CA GLN A 313 -0.12 -12.09 -14.71
C GLN A 313 -0.88 -13.42 -14.57
N ARG A 314 -2.05 -13.43 -13.94
CA ARG A 314 -2.88 -14.65 -13.76
C ARG A 314 -3.47 -15.20 -15.05
N ILE A 315 -3.31 -14.54 -16.17
CA ILE A 315 -3.89 -14.99 -17.47
C ILE A 315 -3.52 -16.43 -17.79
N ALA A 316 -2.28 -16.83 -17.49
CA ALA A 316 -1.78 -18.17 -17.76
C ALA A 316 -2.32 -19.26 -16.80
N ASN A 317 -2.95 -18.89 -15.68
CA ASN A 317 -3.42 -19.86 -14.70
C ASN A 317 -4.71 -20.54 -15.19
N GLU A 318 -4.82 -21.87 -15.04
CA GLU A 318 -6.01 -22.61 -15.43
C GLU A 318 -7.19 -22.31 -14.49
N GLU A 319 -6.95 -22.33 -13.17
CA GLU A 319 -7.97 -22.00 -12.17
C GLU A 319 -7.73 -20.59 -11.61
N LYS A 320 -8.73 -19.73 -11.75
CA LYS A 320 -8.67 -18.34 -11.30
C LYS A 320 -9.87 -18.03 -10.42
N VAL A 321 -9.63 -17.67 -9.17
CA VAL A 321 -10.67 -17.08 -8.32
C VAL A 321 -11.10 -15.75 -8.95
N PRO A 322 -12.39 -15.51 -9.18
CA PRO A 322 -12.86 -14.20 -9.66
C PRO A 322 -12.53 -13.11 -8.65
N VAL A 323 -12.06 -11.96 -9.12
CA VAL A 323 -11.67 -10.84 -8.25
C VAL A 323 -12.37 -9.57 -8.70
N SER A 324 -12.88 -8.80 -7.75
CA SER A 324 -13.49 -7.49 -7.98
C SER A 324 -12.75 -6.42 -7.17
N ILE A 325 -12.29 -5.38 -7.85
CA ILE A 325 -11.57 -4.26 -7.23
C ILE A 325 -12.49 -3.03 -7.23
N PHE A 326 -12.83 -2.56 -6.05
CA PHE A 326 -13.68 -1.40 -5.82
C PHE A 326 -12.86 -0.20 -5.36
N ILE A 327 -12.94 0.88 -6.11
CA ILE A 327 -12.31 2.14 -5.75
C ILE A 327 -13.38 3.22 -5.70
N ASP A 328 -13.95 3.46 -4.52
CA ASP A 328 -14.79 4.64 -4.28
C ASP A 328 -13.89 5.87 -4.09
N GLU A 329 -14.27 7.00 -4.66
CA GLU A 329 -13.42 8.20 -4.74
C GLU A 329 -12.10 7.94 -5.51
N ALA A 330 -12.20 7.35 -6.72
CA ALA A 330 -11.04 6.96 -7.54
C ALA A 330 -10.02 8.10 -7.75
N GLN A 331 -10.48 9.35 -7.79
CA GLN A 331 -9.63 10.53 -7.86
C GLN A 331 -8.71 10.74 -6.63
N ARG A 332 -8.90 9.98 -5.54
CA ARG A 332 -8.05 10.00 -4.34
C ARG A 332 -7.02 8.89 -4.31
N VAL A 333 -7.25 7.85 -5.09
CA VAL A 333 -6.42 6.64 -5.12
C VAL A 333 -5.57 6.61 -6.39
N LEU A 334 -6.14 7.03 -7.53
CA LEU A 334 -5.44 7.04 -8.81
C LEU A 334 -4.58 8.30 -8.97
N ASN A 335 -3.46 8.14 -9.60
CA ASN A 335 -2.49 9.20 -9.87
C ASN A 335 -1.82 9.01 -11.25
N PRO A 336 -0.96 9.93 -11.71
CA PRO A 336 -0.35 9.83 -13.04
C PRO A 336 0.52 8.60 -13.28
N SER A 337 0.96 7.91 -12.23
CA SER A 337 1.80 6.69 -12.34
C SER A 337 0.98 5.40 -12.21
N THR A 338 -0.33 5.48 -11.95
CA THR A 338 -1.17 4.28 -11.82
C THR A 338 -1.39 3.63 -13.18
N ASP A 339 -1.00 2.37 -13.30
CA ASP A 339 -1.33 1.54 -14.45
C ASP A 339 -2.41 0.53 -14.03
N LEU A 340 -3.59 0.68 -14.60
CA LEU A 340 -4.74 -0.15 -14.23
C LEU A 340 -4.78 -1.49 -14.98
N HIS A 341 -3.96 -1.69 -16.02
CA HIS A 341 -3.97 -2.91 -16.85
C HIS A 341 -5.38 -3.33 -17.30
N ALA A 342 -6.28 -2.38 -17.48
CA ALA A 342 -7.71 -2.64 -17.70
C ALA A 342 -8.00 -3.43 -18.98
N ASP A 343 -7.09 -3.37 -19.96
CA ASP A 343 -7.14 -4.12 -21.21
C ASP A 343 -6.97 -5.64 -21.03
N VAL A 344 -6.17 -6.06 -20.05
CA VAL A 344 -5.81 -7.48 -19.84
C VAL A 344 -6.50 -8.12 -18.62
N LEU A 345 -6.98 -7.33 -17.67
CA LEU A 345 -7.57 -7.83 -16.42
C LEU A 345 -8.81 -8.71 -16.65
N ARG A 346 -9.57 -8.47 -17.71
CA ARG A 346 -10.74 -9.29 -18.05
C ARG A 346 -10.39 -10.77 -18.25
N GLU A 347 -9.31 -11.05 -18.97
CA GLU A 347 -8.83 -12.42 -19.21
C GLU A 347 -8.29 -13.06 -17.92
N ALA A 348 -7.76 -12.24 -17.01
CA ALA A 348 -7.34 -12.65 -15.68
C ALA A 348 -8.52 -12.91 -14.71
N ARG A 349 -9.79 -12.73 -15.14
CA ARG A 349 -11.00 -12.77 -14.33
C ARG A 349 -10.97 -11.75 -13.19
N VAL A 350 -10.53 -10.54 -13.50
CA VAL A 350 -10.51 -9.40 -12.59
C VAL A 350 -11.33 -8.28 -13.18
N GLU A 351 -12.18 -7.67 -12.37
CA GLU A 351 -12.96 -6.49 -12.76
C GLU A 351 -12.59 -5.28 -11.91
N LEU A 352 -12.66 -4.11 -12.53
CA LEU A 352 -12.51 -2.81 -11.87
C LEU A 352 -13.88 -2.13 -11.80
N ILE A 353 -14.25 -1.65 -10.62
CA ILE A 353 -15.45 -0.85 -10.39
C ILE A 353 -15.00 0.46 -9.75
N LEU A 354 -14.96 1.52 -10.57
CA LEU A 354 -14.42 2.82 -10.19
C LEU A 354 -15.56 3.82 -9.99
N ALA A 355 -15.58 4.50 -8.86
CA ALA A 355 -16.47 5.61 -8.65
C ALA A 355 -15.72 6.92 -8.42
N PHE A 356 -16.18 8.00 -9.02
CA PHE A 356 -15.59 9.33 -8.90
C PHE A 356 -16.65 10.43 -9.06
N GLN A 357 -16.28 11.67 -8.77
CA GLN A 357 -17.24 12.76 -8.76
C GLN A 357 -17.58 13.27 -10.16
N ASN A 358 -16.58 13.60 -10.93
CA ASN A 358 -16.71 14.01 -12.33
C ASN A 358 -15.40 13.73 -13.09
N GLU A 359 -15.47 13.85 -14.41
CA GLU A 359 -14.33 13.56 -15.28
C GLU A 359 -13.15 14.52 -15.10
N ASP A 360 -13.40 15.81 -14.88
CA ASP A 360 -12.31 16.81 -14.74
C ASP A 360 -11.44 16.53 -13.52
N VAL A 361 -12.08 16.13 -12.41
CA VAL A 361 -11.37 15.76 -11.19
C VAL A 361 -10.54 14.50 -11.41
N LEU A 362 -11.06 13.50 -12.14
CA LEU A 362 -10.32 12.29 -12.44
C LEU A 362 -9.19 12.54 -13.44
N LYS A 363 -9.42 13.35 -14.49
CA LYS A 363 -8.39 13.81 -15.43
C LYS A 363 -7.24 14.51 -14.73
N SER A 364 -7.56 15.40 -13.78
CA SER A 364 -6.55 16.07 -12.96
C SER A 364 -5.71 15.09 -12.15
N SER A 365 -6.34 14.07 -11.55
CA SER A 365 -5.63 13.03 -10.79
C SER A 365 -4.74 12.16 -11.67
N LEU A 366 -5.19 11.80 -12.87
CA LEU A 366 -4.43 11.02 -13.85
C LEU A 366 -3.36 11.84 -14.59
N GLY A 367 -3.37 13.15 -14.44
CA GLY A 367 -2.38 14.07 -15.00
C GLY A 367 -2.53 14.35 -16.50
N SER A 368 -3.44 13.69 -17.22
CA SER A 368 -3.69 13.97 -18.64
C SER A 368 -5.07 13.47 -19.12
N ASP A 369 -5.62 14.18 -20.12
CA ASP A 369 -6.84 13.78 -20.83
C ASP A 369 -6.66 12.46 -21.61
N SER A 370 -5.45 12.21 -22.13
CA SER A 370 -5.15 10.97 -22.87
C SER A 370 -5.29 9.75 -21.95
N ARG A 371 -4.71 9.78 -20.74
CA ARG A 371 -4.84 8.69 -19.77
C ARG A 371 -6.27 8.47 -19.30
N TYR A 372 -7.01 9.55 -19.14
CA TYR A 372 -8.43 9.45 -18.83
C TYR A 372 -9.20 8.73 -19.95
N LYS A 373 -8.98 9.10 -21.22
CA LYS A 373 -9.62 8.47 -22.37
C LYS A 373 -9.25 6.99 -22.51
N GLU A 374 -7.99 6.66 -22.31
CA GLU A 374 -7.50 5.28 -22.30
C GLU A 374 -8.22 4.45 -21.23
N LEU A 375 -8.28 4.97 -20.00
CA LEU A 375 -8.99 4.32 -18.90
C LEU A 375 -10.48 4.13 -19.24
N VAL A 376 -11.18 5.18 -19.59
CA VAL A 376 -12.63 5.15 -19.84
C VAL A 376 -12.98 4.28 -21.04
N GLY A 377 -12.10 4.20 -22.04
CA GLY A 377 -12.27 3.31 -23.19
C GLY A 377 -12.34 1.82 -22.81
N ASN A 378 -11.71 1.43 -21.70
CA ASN A 378 -11.74 0.08 -21.16
C ASN A 378 -12.89 -0.16 -20.15
N LEU A 379 -13.56 0.91 -19.67
CA LEU A 379 -14.68 0.82 -18.74
C LEU A 379 -16.01 0.73 -19.50
N THR A 380 -16.37 -0.48 -19.90
CA THR A 380 -17.52 -0.73 -20.80
C THR A 380 -18.85 -0.32 -20.18
N ASN A 381 -19.01 -0.52 -18.88
CA ASN A 381 -20.26 -0.21 -18.17
C ASN A 381 -20.18 1.18 -17.54
N GLN A 382 -20.92 2.14 -18.07
CA GLN A 382 -20.83 3.53 -17.64
C GLN A 382 -22.17 3.99 -17.04
N TYR A 383 -22.11 4.42 -15.78
CA TYR A 383 -23.29 4.86 -15.01
C TYR A 383 -23.11 6.31 -14.58
N PHE A 384 -23.98 7.19 -15.06
CA PHE A 384 -23.92 8.62 -14.80
C PHE A 384 -25.06 9.02 -13.86
N PHE A 385 -24.74 9.33 -12.62
CA PHE A 385 -25.66 9.88 -11.64
C PHE A 385 -25.74 11.40 -11.76
N LYS A 386 -26.63 12.02 -10.97
CA LYS A 386 -26.76 13.47 -10.90
C LYS A 386 -25.41 14.18 -10.76
N ASN A 387 -25.17 15.16 -11.63
CA ASN A 387 -23.96 15.97 -11.60
C ASN A 387 -24.26 17.39 -12.09
N SER A 388 -23.71 18.39 -11.40
CA SER A 388 -23.81 19.81 -11.80
C SER A 388 -22.90 20.17 -12.98
N VAL A 389 -21.89 19.35 -13.25
CA VAL A 389 -20.94 19.51 -14.34
C VAL A 389 -21.38 18.60 -15.50
N ARG A 390 -21.34 19.13 -16.73
CA ARG A 390 -21.56 18.32 -17.93
C ARG A 390 -20.54 17.23 -18.04
N GLN A 391 -20.92 16.08 -18.56
CA GLN A 391 -20.04 14.93 -18.72
C GLN A 391 -20.20 14.33 -20.10
N TYR A 392 -19.11 13.79 -20.63
CA TYR A 392 -19.11 13.11 -21.92
C TYR A 392 -19.71 11.69 -21.78
N ALA A 393 -20.84 11.46 -22.42
CA ALA A 393 -21.53 10.18 -22.36
C ALA A 393 -22.13 9.85 -23.73
N SER A 394 -21.92 8.61 -24.20
CA SER A 394 -22.45 8.12 -25.50
C SER A 394 -22.09 9.03 -26.69
N GLY A 395 -20.89 9.60 -26.73
CA GLY A 395 -20.39 10.41 -27.83
C GLY A 395 -20.77 11.90 -27.76
N GLU A 396 -21.45 12.36 -26.74
CA GLU A 396 -21.94 13.73 -26.58
C GLU A 396 -21.74 14.27 -25.15
N ASP A 397 -21.60 15.59 -25.05
CA ASP A 397 -21.66 16.30 -23.76
C ASP A 397 -23.11 16.36 -23.25
N LYS A 398 -23.38 15.68 -22.15
CA LYS A 398 -24.72 15.60 -21.54
C LYS A 398 -24.79 16.32 -20.20
N ASP A 399 -25.96 16.91 -19.94
CA ASP A 399 -26.30 17.57 -18.69
C ASP A 399 -27.10 16.60 -17.79
N PHE A 400 -26.46 16.16 -16.70
CA PHE A 400 -27.08 15.29 -15.70
C PHE A 400 -27.56 16.04 -14.45
N SER A 401 -27.59 17.37 -14.46
CA SER A 401 -28.00 18.18 -13.30
C SER A 401 -29.50 17.98 -12.95
N LYS A 402 -30.32 17.63 -13.95
CA LYS A 402 -31.76 17.38 -13.79
C LYS A 402 -32.10 16.01 -13.22
N LEU A 403 -31.17 15.07 -13.15
CA LEU A 403 -31.40 13.79 -12.50
C LEU A 403 -31.71 13.99 -11.02
N LYS A 404 -32.60 13.19 -10.49
CA LYS A 404 -32.88 13.13 -9.05
C LYS A 404 -31.88 12.24 -8.35
N ASN A 405 -31.81 12.30 -7.03
CA ASN A 405 -31.01 11.35 -6.24
C ASN A 405 -31.52 9.92 -6.56
N PHE A 406 -30.55 8.98 -6.69
CA PHE A 406 -30.79 7.59 -7.07
C PHE A 406 -31.27 7.38 -8.52
N GLU A 407 -31.34 8.42 -9.36
CA GLU A 407 -31.51 8.28 -10.80
C GLU A 407 -30.13 8.27 -11.48
N TYR A 408 -30.00 7.43 -12.50
CA TYR A 408 -28.78 7.32 -13.29
C TYR A 408 -29.12 7.15 -14.79
N TYR A 409 -28.21 7.63 -15.62
CA TYR A 409 -28.22 7.42 -17.06
C TYR A 409 -27.25 6.28 -17.40
N HIS A 410 -27.73 5.36 -18.24
CA HIS A 410 -26.96 4.24 -18.77
C HIS A 410 -27.53 3.84 -20.13
N ASP A 411 -26.69 3.59 -21.13
CA ASP A 411 -27.04 3.14 -22.46
C ASP A 411 -28.22 3.90 -23.10
N GLY A 412 -28.19 5.24 -23.08
CA GLY A 412 -29.18 6.07 -23.71
C GLY A 412 -30.47 6.31 -22.91
N LYS A 413 -30.62 5.69 -21.73
CA LYS A 413 -31.86 5.74 -20.93
C LYS A 413 -31.59 6.19 -19.49
N ILE A 414 -32.60 6.73 -18.85
CA ILE A 414 -32.60 7.09 -17.44
C ILE A 414 -33.32 5.99 -16.65
N TYR A 415 -32.68 5.54 -15.60
CA TYR A 415 -33.21 4.53 -14.69
C TYR A 415 -33.26 5.08 -13.28
N LYS A 416 -34.08 4.47 -12.44
CA LYS A 416 -34.12 4.73 -10.99
C LYS A 416 -33.59 3.51 -10.27
N ALA A 417 -32.53 3.71 -9.49
CA ALA A 417 -31.96 2.66 -8.68
C ALA A 417 -32.66 2.54 -7.31
N SER A 418 -32.65 1.34 -6.75
CA SER A 418 -33.07 1.08 -5.37
C SER A 418 -31.85 1.07 -4.47
N PRO A 419 -31.68 2.06 -3.59
CA PRO A 419 -30.52 2.13 -2.71
C PRO A 419 -30.57 1.06 -1.61
N ILE A 420 -29.42 0.54 -1.23
CA ILE A 420 -29.25 -0.27 -0.02
C ILE A 420 -28.90 0.68 1.13
N PHE A 421 -29.80 0.81 2.08
CA PHE A 421 -29.56 1.48 3.35
C PHE A 421 -29.32 0.44 4.42
N ILE A 422 -28.26 0.59 5.18
CA ILE A 422 -27.88 -0.30 6.26
C ILE A 422 -28.04 0.49 7.57
N ASP A 423 -28.82 -0.05 8.47
CA ASP A 423 -29.04 0.54 9.81
C ASP A 423 -27.76 0.52 10.63
N GLU A 424 -27.54 1.53 11.46
CA GLU A 424 -26.36 1.62 12.31
C GLU A 424 -26.24 0.44 13.28
N ASN A 425 -27.37 -0.07 13.80
CA ASN A 425 -27.38 -1.25 14.66
C ASN A 425 -26.92 -2.50 13.91
N ASP A 426 -27.26 -2.62 12.62
CA ASP A 426 -26.82 -3.77 11.82
C ASP A 426 -25.35 -3.67 11.45
N LEU A 427 -24.81 -2.47 11.18
CA LEU A 427 -23.37 -2.24 11.04
C LEU A 427 -22.63 -2.61 12.32
N LEU A 428 -23.20 -2.25 13.45
CA LEU A 428 -22.67 -2.52 14.77
C LEU A 428 -22.64 -4.03 15.09
N LYS A 429 -23.75 -4.75 14.82
CA LYS A 429 -23.82 -6.22 14.95
C LYS A 429 -22.83 -6.93 14.02
N ALA A 430 -22.56 -6.39 12.85
CA ALA A 430 -21.57 -6.95 11.93
C ALA A 430 -20.14 -6.76 12.46
N GLU A 431 -19.84 -5.58 13.00
CA GLU A 431 -18.55 -5.29 13.63
C GLU A 431 -18.26 -6.22 14.81
N LEU A 432 -19.25 -6.42 15.71
CA LEU A 432 -19.14 -7.36 16.82
C LEU A 432 -18.86 -8.78 16.38
N SER A 433 -19.63 -9.22 15.38
CA SER A 433 -19.46 -10.57 14.87
C SER A 433 -18.06 -10.74 14.27
N TYR A 434 -17.54 -9.72 13.61
CA TYR A 434 -16.19 -9.71 13.07
C TYR A 434 -15.11 -9.77 14.17
N GLN A 435 -15.26 -8.98 15.21
CA GLN A 435 -14.35 -9.01 16.37
C GLN A 435 -14.36 -10.38 17.06
N LYS A 436 -15.54 -11.00 17.16
CA LYS A 436 -15.68 -12.36 17.70
C LYS A 436 -14.97 -13.41 16.83
N GLU A 437 -15.09 -13.33 15.50
CA GLU A 437 -14.36 -14.20 14.57
C GLU A 437 -12.83 -14.06 14.69
N LEU A 438 -12.35 -12.85 14.93
CA LEU A 438 -10.92 -12.60 15.17
C LEU A 438 -10.46 -13.00 16.60
N GLY A 439 -11.35 -13.44 17.47
CA GLY A 439 -11.03 -13.75 18.86
C GLY A 439 -10.69 -12.53 19.74
N ILE A 440 -10.90 -11.32 19.24
CA ILE A 440 -10.56 -10.08 19.97
C ILE A 440 -11.43 -9.91 21.22
N GLY A 441 -12.65 -10.45 21.21
CA GLY A 441 -13.57 -10.41 22.37
C GLY A 441 -13.31 -11.49 23.42
N SER A 442 -12.65 -12.59 23.08
CA SER A 442 -12.51 -13.75 23.97
C SER A 442 -11.48 -13.58 25.09
N SER A 443 -10.52 -12.67 24.92
CA SER A 443 -9.50 -12.41 25.94
C SER A 443 -9.95 -11.47 27.06
N PHE A 444 -11.13 -10.84 26.93
CA PHE A 444 -11.65 -9.88 27.91
C PHE A 444 -12.91 -10.32 28.64
N THR A 445 -13.51 -11.43 28.26
CA THR A 445 -14.78 -11.88 28.85
C THR A 445 -14.71 -13.32 29.33
N ASN A 446 -14.30 -13.51 30.55
CA ASN A 446 -14.75 -14.67 31.36
C ASN A 446 -16.20 -14.45 31.91
N VAL A 447 -16.93 -13.47 31.38
CA VAL A 447 -18.31 -13.16 31.75
C VAL A 447 -19.18 -13.46 30.53
N ALA A 448 -20.17 -14.31 30.70
CA ALA A 448 -21.19 -14.61 29.69
C ALA A 448 -22.12 -13.40 29.52
N LEU A 449 -21.66 -12.43 28.71
CA LEU A 449 -22.44 -11.28 28.29
C LEU A 449 -23.16 -11.61 26.98
N GLY A 450 -24.38 -11.15 26.81
CA GLY A 450 -25.08 -11.21 25.51
C GLY A 450 -24.37 -10.37 24.45
N ASP A 451 -24.60 -10.69 23.16
CA ASP A 451 -23.89 -10.03 22.05
C ASP A 451 -23.98 -8.49 22.09
N ASN A 452 -25.10 -7.94 22.52
CA ASN A 452 -25.30 -6.49 22.66
C ASN A 452 -24.55 -5.91 23.90
N GLU A 453 -24.41 -6.70 24.96
CA GLU A 453 -23.71 -6.30 26.18
C GLU A 453 -22.20 -6.31 25.99
N ILE A 454 -21.68 -7.24 25.19
CA ILE A 454 -20.26 -7.28 24.80
C ILE A 454 -19.88 -6.03 24.00
N LEU A 455 -20.79 -5.53 23.16
CA LEU A 455 -20.55 -4.32 22.37
C LEU A 455 -20.49 -3.08 23.25
N VAL A 456 -21.51 -2.89 24.06
CA VAL A 456 -21.60 -1.75 24.99
C VAL A 456 -20.40 -1.76 25.93
N TYR A 457 -19.99 -2.93 26.39
CA TYR A 457 -18.81 -3.11 27.23
C TYR A 457 -17.51 -2.73 26.50
N ASN A 458 -17.32 -3.19 25.26
CA ASN A 458 -16.15 -2.86 24.47
C ASN A 458 -16.11 -1.38 24.08
N GLU A 459 -17.24 -0.75 23.73
CA GLU A 459 -17.30 0.70 23.52
C GLU A 459 -17.02 1.49 24.82
N GLN A 460 -17.55 1.04 25.94
CA GLN A 460 -17.30 1.66 27.25
C GLN A 460 -15.85 1.48 27.66
N LEU A 461 -15.25 0.30 27.44
CA LEU A 461 -13.82 0.06 27.68
C LEU A 461 -12.94 0.91 26.76
N PHE A 462 -13.29 1.03 25.50
CA PHE A 462 -12.55 1.88 24.56
C PHE A 462 -12.68 3.36 24.94
N LYS A 463 -13.88 3.82 25.26
CA LYS A 463 -14.12 5.17 25.79
C LYS A 463 -13.40 5.40 27.12
N ARG A 464 -13.41 4.41 28.01
CA ARG A 464 -12.73 4.48 29.31
C ARG A 464 -11.20 4.44 29.17
N ARG A 465 -10.65 3.61 28.27
CA ARG A 465 -9.22 3.62 27.93
C ARG A 465 -8.79 4.93 27.28
N SER A 466 -9.54 5.44 26.31
CA SER A 466 -9.24 6.73 25.69
C SER A 466 -9.39 7.90 26.66
N LEU A 467 -10.30 7.82 27.64
CA LEU A 467 -10.43 8.78 28.74
C LEU A 467 -9.28 8.65 29.74
N LEU A 468 -8.87 7.42 30.10
CA LEU A 468 -7.73 7.17 30.98
C LEU A 468 -6.42 7.63 30.33
N ILE A 469 -6.21 7.33 29.05
CA ILE A 469 -5.05 7.81 28.29
C ILE A 469 -5.07 9.34 28.22
N LYS A 470 -6.22 9.97 27.98
CA LYS A 470 -6.36 11.43 28.03
C LYS A 470 -6.12 11.99 29.43
N GLN A 471 -6.60 11.32 30.48
CA GLN A 471 -6.35 11.72 31.86
C GLN A 471 -4.89 11.51 32.26
N ASP A 472 -4.25 10.42 31.86
CA ASP A 472 -2.82 10.18 32.07
C ASP A 472 -1.94 11.20 31.32
N ILE A 473 -2.30 11.53 30.08
CA ILE A 473 -1.62 12.58 29.33
C ILE A 473 -1.83 13.95 29.97
N VAL A 474 -3.02 14.24 30.47
CA VAL A 474 -3.33 15.50 31.17
C VAL A 474 -2.69 15.56 32.55
N THR A 475 -2.65 14.45 33.31
CA THR A 475 -1.98 14.38 34.63
C THR A 475 -0.46 14.40 34.48
N LYS A 476 0.11 13.65 33.53
CA LYS A 476 1.55 13.77 33.18
C LYS A 476 1.89 15.18 32.71
N LYS A 477 1.11 15.77 31.80
CA LYS A 477 1.30 17.16 31.41
C LYS A 477 1.18 18.12 32.60
N LYS A 478 0.25 17.91 33.54
CA LYS A 478 0.13 18.76 34.74
C LYS A 478 1.29 18.58 35.73
N SER A 479 1.88 17.39 35.84
CA SER A 479 3.03 17.12 36.72
C SER A 479 4.37 17.45 36.06
N GLU A 480 4.48 17.34 34.74
CA GLU A 480 5.73 17.58 33.99
C GLU A 480 5.84 19.02 33.46
N VAL A 481 4.72 19.74 33.28
CA VAL A 481 4.69 21.12 32.78
C VAL A 481 5.52 22.07 33.64
N PRO A 482 5.52 22.02 35.00
CA PRO A 482 6.39 22.89 35.79
C PRO A 482 7.88 22.57 35.61
N VAL A 483 8.22 21.27 35.48
CA VAL A 483 9.62 20.82 35.27
C VAL A 483 10.07 21.10 33.84
N LEU A 484 9.18 20.94 32.87
CA LEU A 484 9.45 21.27 31.46
C LEU A 484 9.61 22.77 31.26
N ASN A 485 8.76 23.58 31.87
CA ASN A 485 8.85 25.04 31.85
C ASN A 485 10.14 25.53 32.51
N GLN A 486 10.53 24.97 33.65
CA GLN A 486 11.80 25.30 34.29
C GLN A 486 13.01 24.93 33.43
N LYS A 487 12.98 23.77 32.75
CA LYS A 487 14.01 23.37 31.81
C LYS A 487 14.03 24.25 30.55
N LEU A 488 12.86 24.63 30.04
CA LEU A 488 12.72 25.51 28.89
C LEU A 488 13.24 26.92 29.22
N ASP A 489 12.86 27.43 30.40
CA ASP A 489 13.36 28.74 30.87
C ASP A 489 14.88 28.75 31.11
N ALA A 490 15.43 27.63 31.61
CA ALA A 490 16.88 27.47 31.76
C ALA A 490 17.60 27.38 30.41
N LEU A 491 16.99 26.71 29.41
CA LEU A 491 17.50 26.62 28.05
C LEU A 491 17.41 27.98 27.33
N LEU A 492 16.31 28.69 27.48
CA LEU A 492 16.13 30.05 26.93
C LEU A 492 17.13 31.02 27.54
N LYS A 493 17.40 30.95 28.86
CA LYS A 493 18.44 31.79 29.49
C LYS A 493 19.83 31.48 28.94
N LYS A 494 20.16 30.17 28.74
CA LYS A 494 21.44 29.78 28.12
C LYS A 494 21.54 30.25 26.67
N LEU A 495 20.46 30.13 25.89
CA LEU A 495 20.43 30.58 24.50
C LEU A 495 20.62 32.08 24.40
N ASN A 496 19.92 32.85 25.25
CA ASN A 496 20.04 34.31 25.28
C ASN A 496 21.44 34.73 25.70
N ALA A 497 22.09 34.05 26.64
CA ALA A 497 23.49 34.31 27.02
C ALA A 497 24.44 34.05 25.85
N LEU A 498 24.28 32.93 25.12
CA LEU A 498 25.08 32.61 23.94
C LEU A 498 24.88 33.59 22.78
N VAL A 499 23.64 34.07 22.59
CA VAL A 499 23.35 35.13 21.59
C VAL A 499 23.99 36.45 21.99
N GLN A 500 24.01 36.76 23.29
CA GLN A 500 24.64 37.96 23.79
C GLN A 500 26.17 37.91 23.66
N GLU A 501 26.80 36.78 24.01
CA GLU A 501 28.23 36.52 23.77
C GLU A 501 28.60 36.57 22.27
N ALA A 502 27.73 36.03 21.39
CA ALA A 502 27.95 36.12 19.94
C ALA A 502 27.83 37.56 19.40
N ASN A 503 26.89 38.33 19.94
CA ASN A 503 26.77 39.76 19.56
C ASN A 503 27.95 40.60 20.07
N GLU A 504 28.39 40.37 21.31
CA GLU A 504 29.57 41.05 21.87
C GLU A 504 30.85 40.65 21.10
N ALA A 505 30.97 39.40 20.66
CA ALA A 505 32.08 38.94 19.80
C ALA A 505 32.03 39.57 18.38
N ASN A 506 30.85 39.76 17.83
CA ASN A 506 30.67 40.46 16.54
C ASN A 506 30.97 41.96 16.66
N GLU A 507 30.50 42.62 17.71
CA GLU A 507 30.82 44.04 17.97
C GLU A 507 32.33 44.23 18.21
N ALA A 508 32.99 43.29 18.89
CA ALA A 508 34.45 43.32 19.07
C ALA A 508 35.21 43.09 17.76
N ASN A 509 34.67 42.26 16.85
CA ASN A 509 35.25 42.04 15.52
C ASN A 509 35.04 43.27 14.60
N GLU A 510 33.84 43.87 14.62
CA GLU A 510 33.58 45.11 13.88
C GLU A 510 34.45 46.26 14.36
N ALA A 511 34.69 46.39 15.69
CA ALA A 511 35.61 47.39 16.24
C ALA A 511 37.08 47.15 15.82
N ASN A 512 37.49 45.87 15.70
CA ASN A 512 38.84 45.54 15.20
C ASN A 512 38.98 45.78 13.69
N ASP A 513 37.91 45.56 12.91
CA ASP A 513 37.91 45.85 11.46
C ASP A 513 37.92 47.36 11.19
N GLU A 514 37.23 48.17 12.00
CA GLU A 514 37.31 49.65 11.91
C GLU A 514 38.72 50.15 12.26
N ASP A 515 39.41 49.58 13.23
CA ASP A 515 40.79 49.92 13.56
C ASP A 515 41.78 49.44 12.46
N GLU A 516 41.56 48.30 11.78
CA GLU A 516 42.37 47.87 10.63
C GLU A 516 42.15 48.77 9.39
N GLU A 517 40.95 49.28 9.15
CA GLU A 517 40.68 50.22 8.06
C GLU A 517 41.33 51.59 8.33
N LEU A 518 41.36 52.04 9.59
CA LEU A 518 42.06 53.28 9.99
C LEU A 518 43.58 53.18 9.76
N TRP A 519 44.21 52.00 9.95
CA TRP A 519 45.65 51.81 9.71
C TRP A 519 46.00 51.64 8.22
N ARG A 520 45.08 51.16 7.37
CA ARG A 520 45.27 51.10 5.91
C ARG A 520 45.20 52.45 5.20
N GLY A 521 44.67 53.45 5.87
CA GLY A 521 44.63 54.83 5.35
C GLY A 521 45.87 55.71 5.65
N VAL A 522 46.84 55.16 6.41
CA VAL A 522 48.03 55.92 6.88
C VAL A 522 49.35 55.35 6.30
N LEU A 523 49.31 54.28 5.52
CA LEU A 523 50.41 53.77 4.71
C LEU A 523 50.08 53.94 3.22
#